data_ea1db1d39ed11935b19dd345cd087376
#
_entry.id   ea1db1d39ed11935b19dd345cd087376
#
_cell.length_a   1.000
_cell.length_b   1.000
_cell.length_c   1.000
_cell.angle_alpha   90.00
_cell.angle_beta   90.00
_cell.angle_gamma   90.00
#
_symmetry.space_group_name_H-M   'P 1'
#
loop_
_entity.id
_entity.type
_entity.pdbx_description
1 polymer ?
#
loop_
_entity_poly.entity_id
_entity_poly.type
_entity_poly.pdbx_seq_one_letter_code
_entity_poly.pdbx_strand_id
1 'polypeptide(L)'
;TPMNPNEPGQPTPDRPVDTVAVTRDLPVPRVALAIGAHPDDVEFGAGATLAKWAAAGCVVHHLVCTDGSKGTWDVNADTAALIGRRQDEQREAARRLAGPNAGEVVFLGDVDGELDSTLEVRSRVARVIRELRPDVVLGHDPWKRYRIHPDHRHAGLLACDAVVAARDPHFFPEHGVPHHRPERILLWEADVVHHVEDVGGGDWIERKLAALEAHESQFESTMHAVDEGQLAAFRDRIRARLAEIGAPHGLAAAEAFAVIDHL
;
A
#
# COMPACT_ATOMS: atom_id res chain seq x y z
N THR A 1 -57.18 -8.48 16.36
CA THR A 1 -56.59 -7.73 17.47
C THR A 1 -55.55 -6.80 16.89
N PRO A 2 -55.62 -5.48 17.05
CA PRO A 2 -54.61 -4.59 16.52
C PRO A 2 -53.31 -4.68 17.36
N MET A 3 -52.14 -4.72 16.69
CA MET A 3 -50.87 -4.76 17.35
C MET A 3 -50.61 -3.44 18.11
N ASN A 4 -50.06 -3.57 19.33
CA ASN A 4 -49.67 -2.48 20.21
C ASN A 4 -48.33 -1.88 19.69
N PRO A 5 -48.26 -0.58 19.34
CA PRO A 5 -47.07 0.03 18.79
C PRO A 5 -45.91 0.27 19.80
N ASN A 6 -46.07 -0.15 21.07
CA ASN A 6 -45.11 0.12 22.15
C ASN A 6 -44.46 -1.16 22.76
N GLU A 7 -44.53 -2.30 22.11
CA GLU A 7 -43.69 -3.42 22.58
C GLU A 7 -42.23 -3.19 22.14
N PRO A 8 -41.25 -3.24 23.07
CA PRO A 8 -39.84 -3.22 22.70
C PRO A 8 -39.56 -4.46 21.86
N GLY A 9 -39.13 -4.24 20.61
CA GLY A 9 -38.76 -5.31 19.69
C GLY A 9 -37.76 -6.25 20.36
N GLN A 10 -38.00 -7.55 20.26
CA GLN A 10 -37.03 -8.56 20.67
C GLN A 10 -35.69 -8.27 19.97
N PRO A 11 -34.56 -8.37 20.68
CA PRO A 11 -33.25 -8.24 20.03
C PRO A 11 -33.18 -9.26 18.91
N THR A 12 -32.96 -8.82 17.69
CA THR A 12 -32.63 -9.70 16.58
C THR A 12 -31.45 -10.57 17.00
N PRO A 13 -31.49 -11.91 16.82
CA PRO A 13 -30.32 -12.72 17.13
C PRO A 13 -29.12 -12.19 16.36
N ASP A 14 -27.99 -12.01 17.06
CA ASP A 14 -26.73 -11.65 16.46
C ASP A 14 -26.53 -12.50 15.19
N ARG A 15 -26.51 -11.86 14.03
CA ARG A 15 -26.02 -12.54 12.83
C ARG A 15 -24.64 -13.07 13.19
N PRO A 16 -24.38 -14.37 13.00
CA PRO A 16 -23.00 -14.84 13.12
C PRO A 16 -22.16 -13.96 12.21
N VAL A 17 -21.14 -13.34 12.79
CA VAL A 17 -20.11 -12.68 11.98
C VAL A 17 -19.52 -13.79 11.15
N ASP A 18 -19.84 -13.83 9.85
CA ASP A 18 -19.22 -14.77 8.93
C ASP A 18 -17.71 -14.54 9.09
N THR A 19 -17.06 -15.46 9.75
CA THR A 19 -15.59 -15.48 9.85
C THR A 19 -15.09 -15.81 8.45
N VAL A 20 -14.84 -14.77 7.65
CA VAL A 20 -14.22 -14.95 6.34
C VAL A 20 -12.90 -15.67 6.58
N ALA A 21 -12.74 -16.84 5.98
CA ALA A 21 -11.51 -17.60 6.11
C ALA A 21 -10.37 -16.77 5.50
N VAL A 22 -9.35 -16.50 6.32
CA VAL A 22 -8.17 -15.77 5.87
C VAL A 22 -7.38 -16.66 4.91
N THR A 23 -7.18 -16.21 3.69
CA THR A 23 -6.36 -16.90 2.68
C THR A 23 -4.88 -16.63 2.91
N ARG A 24 -4.03 -17.48 2.34
CA ARG A 24 -2.58 -17.37 2.51
C ARG A 24 -1.87 -17.55 1.17
N ASP A 25 -0.83 -16.76 0.96
CA ASP A 25 0.10 -16.82 -0.16
C ASP A 25 -0.58 -16.87 -1.53
N LEU A 26 -0.69 -15.71 -2.18
CA LEU A 26 -1.17 -15.68 -3.56
C LEU A 26 -0.17 -16.37 -4.50
N PRO A 27 -0.65 -16.95 -5.61
CA PRO A 27 0.23 -17.22 -6.74
C PRO A 27 0.99 -15.94 -7.10
N VAL A 28 2.30 -16.06 -7.29
CA VAL A 28 3.15 -14.89 -7.61
C VAL A 28 2.66 -14.22 -8.90
N PRO A 29 2.29 -12.93 -8.87
CA PRO A 29 1.87 -12.22 -10.08
C PRO A 29 3.07 -11.99 -10.99
N ARG A 30 2.84 -11.81 -12.29
CA ARG A 30 3.91 -11.42 -13.22
C ARG A 30 4.30 -9.96 -13.03
N VAL A 31 3.29 -9.11 -12.77
CA VAL A 31 3.45 -7.66 -12.58
C VAL A 31 2.62 -7.23 -11.39
N ALA A 32 3.21 -6.50 -10.48
CA ALA A 32 2.55 -5.85 -9.35
C ALA A 32 2.75 -4.32 -9.42
N LEU A 33 1.71 -3.57 -9.08
CA LEU A 33 1.77 -2.11 -8.91
C LEU A 33 1.36 -1.76 -7.48
N ALA A 34 2.28 -1.19 -6.71
CA ALA A 34 2.01 -0.71 -5.37
C ALA A 34 1.84 0.82 -5.37
N ILE A 35 0.73 1.30 -4.82
CA ILE A 35 0.30 2.71 -4.83
C ILE A 35 0.37 3.25 -3.41
N GLY A 36 1.37 4.09 -3.12
CA GLY A 36 1.53 4.80 -1.86
C GLY A 36 1.08 6.27 -1.98
N ALA A 37 0.72 6.87 -0.86
CA ALA A 37 0.46 8.30 -0.78
C ALA A 37 1.77 9.10 -0.84
N HIS A 38 2.77 8.67 -0.07
CA HIS A 38 4.07 9.33 0.08
C HIS A 38 5.22 8.39 -0.29
N PRO A 39 6.42 8.92 -0.60
CA PRO A 39 7.62 8.09 -0.63
C PRO A 39 7.84 7.41 0.73
N ASP A 40 8.01 6.09 0.75
CA ASP A 40 8.15 5.14 1.86
C ASP A 40 6.91 4.27 2.18
N ASP A 41 5.70 4.71 1.86
CA ASP A 41 4.47 3.98 2.18
C ASP A 41 4.45 2.54 1.64
N VAL A 42 4.95 2.33 0.43
CA VAL A 42 4.99 1.01 -0.22
C VAL A 42 5.85 0.05 0.57
N GLU A 43 7.00 0.50 1.01
CA GLU A 43 7.94 -0.28 1.81
C GLU A 43 7.34 -0.63 3.17
N PHE A 44 6.68 0.33 3.83
CA PHE A 44 5.97 0.06 5.09
C PHE A 44 4.81 -0.92 4.90
N GLY A 45 3.98 -0.71 3.86
CA GLY A 45 2.73 -1.44 3.66
C GLY A 45 2.90 -2.88 3.20
N ALA A 46 3.79 -3.13 2.23
CA ALA A 46 3.90 -4.41 1.54
C ALA A 46 5.34 -4.80 1.14
N GLY A 47 6.35 -4.17 1.74
CA GLY A 47 7.75 -4.33 1.27
C GLY A 47 8.24 -5.77 1.28
N ALA A 48 7.95 -6.57 2.31
CA ALA A 48 8.41 -7.95 2.38
C ALA A 48 7.67 -8.86 1.37
N THR A 49 6.38 -8.65 1.16
CA THR A 49 5.58 -9.33 0.13
C THR A 49 6.12 -9.03 -1.27
N LEU A 50 6.37 -7.77 -1.57
CA LEU A 50 6.91 -7.35 -2.86
C LEU A 50 8.32 -7.88 -3.10
N ALA A 51 9.18 -7.91 -2.07
CA ALA A 51 10.50 -8.52 -2.14
C ALA A 51 10.42 -10.03 -2.42
N LYS A 52 9.50 -10.74 -1.77
CA LYS A 52 9.22 -12.16 -2.01
C LYS A 52 8.76 -12.40 -3.45
N TRP A 53 7.81 -11.62 -3.94
CA TRP A 53 7.32 -11.78 -5.31
C TRP A 53 8.38 -11.42 -6.34
N ALA A 54 9.17 -10.37 -6.12
CA ALA A 54 10.26 -9.98 -7.00
C ALA A 54 11.33 -11.10 -7.10
N ALA A 55 11.67 -11.74 -5.98
CA ALA A 55 12.62 -12.88 -6.00
C ALA A 55 12.09 -14.08 -6.79
N ALA A 56 10.77 -14.21 -6.93
CA ALA A 56 10.11 -15.23 -7.74
C ALA A 56 9.82 -14.76 -9.19
N GLY A 57 10.32 -13.59 -9.61
CA GLY A 57 10.26 -13.10 -10.99
C GLY A 57 9.16 -12.06 -11.27
N CYS A 58 8.42 -11.60 -10.27
CA CYS A 58 7.44 -10.53 -10.43
C CYS A 58 8.13 -9.20 -10.69
N VAL A 59 7.71 -8.47 -11.72
CA VAL A 59 8.09 -7.07 -11.92
C VAL A 59 7.28 -6.19 -10.97
N VAL A 60 7.96 -5.41 -10.13
CA VAL A 60 7.33 -4.58 -9.09
C VAL A 60 7.45 -3.11 -9.46
N HIS A 61 6.32 -2.48 -9.75
CA HIS A 61 6.21 -1.05 -9.99
C HIS A 61 5.70 -0.32 -8.74
N HIS A 62 6.17 0.91 -8.56
CA HIS A 62 5.69 1.82 -7.52
C HIS A 62 4.99 3.03 -8.16
N LEU A 63 3.88 3.46 -7.59
CA LEU A 63 3.26 4.74 -7.86
C LEU A 63 3.15 5.51 -6.55
N VAL A 64 3.71 6.70 -6.52
CA VAL A 64 3.67 7.61 -5.37
C VAL A 64 2.80 8.80 -5.75
N CYS A 65 1.74 9.05 -4.98
CA CYS A 65 0.76 10.07 -5.32
C CYS A 65 1.26 11.49 -5.05
N THR A 66 1.91 11.72 -3.91
CA THR A 66 2.35 13.07 -3.51
C THR A 66 3.85 13.26 -3.64
N ASP A 67 4.26 14.52 -3.58
CA ASP A 67 5.67 14.93 -3.67
C ASP A 67 6.46 14.74 -2.36
N GLY A 68 5.77 14.46 -1.24
CA GLY A 68 6.38 14.26 0.07
C GLY A 68 7.03 15.51 0.66
N SER A 69 6.66 16.72 0.18
CA SER A 69 7.29 18.00 0.54
C SER A 69 7.16 18.38 2.01
N LYS A 70 6.17 17.82 2.72
CA LYS A 70 5.95 18.12 4.16
C LYS A 70 6.56 17.07 5.11
N GLY A 71 7.35 16.12 4.61
CA GLY A 71 7.98 15.06 5.40
C GLY A 71 9.19 15.50 6.21
N THR A 72 9.14 16.66 6.86
CA THR A 72 10.21 17.18 7.73
C THR A 72 9.63 18.02 8.87
N TRP A 73 10.30 18.00 10.02
CA TRP A 73 9.99 18.90 11.16
C TRP A 73 10.84 20.17 11.18
N ASP A 74 11.84 20.29 10.31
CA ASP A 74 12.64 21.51 10.16
C ASP A 74 11.83 22.58 9.43
N VAL A 75 11.43 23.61 10.16
CA VAL A 75 10.65 24.76 9.62
C VAL A 75 11.41 25.59 8.60
N ASN A 76 12.74 25.44 8.50
CA ASN A 76 13.60 26.12 7.56
C ASN A 76 14.04 25.23 6.39
N ALA A 77 13.52 24.00 6.30
CA ALA A 77 13.92 23.08 5.25
C ALA A 77 13.60 23.64 3.84
N ASP A 78 14.50 23.40 2.91
CA ASP A 78 14.21 23.58 1.49
C ASP A 78 13.33 22.41 1.00
N THR A 79 12.02 22.63 1.00
CA THR A 79 11.05 21.61 0.61
C THR A 79 11.16 21.23 -0.87
N ALA A 80 11.62 22.13 -1.73
CA ALA A 80 11.85 21.82 -3.15
C ALA A 80 13.03 20.84 -3.32
N ALA A 81 14.11 21.05 -2.57
CA ALA A 81 15.24 20.11 -2.53
C ALA A 81 14.82 18.77 -1.90
N LEU A 82 13.97 18.80 -0.86
CA LEU A 82 13.43 17.59 -0.22
C LEU A 82 12.63 16.72 -1.19
N ILE A 83 11.79 17.30 -2.04
CA ILE A 83 11.03 16.56 -3.07
C ILE A 83 12.00 15.74 -3.95
N GLY A 84 13.02 16.36 -4.50
CA GLY A 84 14.00 15.68 -5.35
C GLY A 84 14.71 14.55 -4.61
N ARG A 85 15.15 14.82 -3.37
CA ARG A 85 15.79 13.83 -2.51
C ARG A 85 14.87 12.63 -2.25
N ARG A 86 13.62 12.85 -1.84
CA ARG A 86 12.66 11.77 -1.56
C ARG A 86 12.34 10.94 -2.80
N GLN A 87 12.31 11.55 -3.99
CA GLN A 87 12.15 10.81 -5.23
C GLN A 87 13.35 9.89 -5.53
N ASP A 88 14.56 10.34 -5.28
CA ASP A 88 15.78 9.52 -5.47
C ASP A 88 15.84 8.40 -4.42
N GLU A 89 15.48 8.69 -3.18
CA GLU A 89 15.36 7.71 -2.10
C GLU A 89 14.33 6.62 -2.45
N GLN A 90 13.17 6.99 -3.01
CA GLN A 90 12.14 6.02 -3.44
C GLN A 90 12.62 5.12 -4.59
N ARG A 91 13.36 5.66 -5.55
CA ARG A 91 13.97 4.84 -6.63
C ARG A 91 14.99 3.86 -6.07
N GLU A 92 15.82 4.30 -5.14
CA GLU A 92 16.78 3.45 -4.46
C GLU A 92 16.10 2.39 -3.59
N ALA A 93 15.01 2.74 -2.87
CA ALA A 93 14.20 1.80 -2.11
C ALA A 93 13.62 0.69 -3.01
N ALA A 94 13.02 1.05 -4.13
CA ALA A 94 12.50 0.09 -5.10
C ALA A 94 13.60 -0.87 -5.62
N ARG A 95 14.80 -0.34 -5.89
CA ARG A 95 15.95 -1.13 -6.33
C ARG A 95 16.44 -2.09 -5.25
N ARG A 96 16.53 -1.66 -3.99
CA ARG A 96 16.94 -2.52 -2.86
C ARG A 96 15.91 -3.62 -2.62
N LEU A 97 14.64 -3.29 -2.75
CA LEU A 97 13.54 -4.21 -2.52
C LEU A 97 13.45 -5.30 -3.59
N ALA A 98 13.42 -4.93 -4.85
CA ALA A 98 13.09 -5.83 -5.96
C ALA A 98 14.31 -6.27 -6.81
N GLY A 99 15.47 -5.61 -6.65
CA GLY A 99 16.69 -5.94 -7.39
C GLY A 99 16.48 -5.86 -8.91
N PRO A 100 16.82 -6.89 -9.68
CA PRO A 100 16.68 -6.88 -11.15
C PRO A 100 15.22 -6.84 -11.63
N ASN A 101 14.26 -7.11 -10.76
CA ASN A 101 12.83 -7.07 -11.05
C ASN A 101 12.17 -5.76 -10.56
N ALA A 102 12.96 -4.75 -10.17
CA ALA A 102 12.47 -3.40 -9.94
C ALA A 102 11.95 -2.81 -11.26
N GLY A 103 10.67 -2.48 -11.28
CA GLY A 103 10.01 -1.84 -12.40
C GLY A 103 10.11 -0.30 -12.33
N GLU A 104 9.13 0.36 -12.87
CA GLU A 104 9.07 1.83 -12.87
C GLU A 104 8.65 2.37 -11.49
N VAL A 105 9.17 3.53 -11.12
CA VAL A 105 8.72 4.35 -10.02
C VAL A 105 8.08 5.61 -10.60
N VAL A 106 6.76 5.66 -10.54
CA VAL A 106 5.95 6.77 -11.09
C VAL A 106 5.59 7.74 -9.97
N PHE A 107 5.77 9.02 -10.20
CA PHE A 107 5.38 10.09 -9.27
C PHE A 107 4.27 10.93 -9.92
N LEU A 108 3.12 11.05 -9.25
CA LEU A 108 2.04 11.93 -9.72
C LEU A 108 2.34 13.40 -9.41
N GLY A 109 3.05 13.67 -8.30
CA GLY A 109 3.51 15.00 -7.92
C GLY A 109 2.41 15.89 -7.33
N ASP A 110 1.33 15.32 -6.80
CA ASP A 110 0.37 16.09 -6.01
C ASP A 110 1.04 16.56 -4.71
N VAL A 111 0.56 17.67 -4.15
CA VAL A 111 1.19 18.26 -2.96
C VAL A 111 0.90 17.40 -1.74
N ASP A 112 1.94 17.06 -0.97
CA ASP A 112 1.84 16.34 0.30
C ASP A 112 0.85 17.03 1.25
N GLY A 113 -0.08 16.25 1.81
CA GLY A 113 -1.17 16.73 2.67
C GLY A 113 -2.37 17.34 1.94
N GLU A 114 -2.34 17.39 0.60
CA GLU A 114 -3.39 18.01 -0.23
C GLU A 114 -3.94 17.05 -1.29
N LEU A 115 -3.60 15.75 -1.20
CA LEU A 115 -4.10 14.75 -2.13
C LEU A 115 -5.63 14.64 -2.04
N ASP A 116 -6.30 14.67 -3.20
CA ASP A 116 -7.73 14.42 -3.31
C ASP A 116 -8.01 13.35 -4.38
N SER A 117 -9.07 12.57 -4.19
CA SER A 117 -9.50 11.53 -5.13
C SER A 117 -10.41 12.07 -6.22
N THR A 118 -10.03 13.19 -6.84
CA THR A 118 -10.78 13.80 -7.92
C THR A 118 -10.81 12.95 -9.18
N LEU A 119 -11.72 13.25 -10.10
CA LEU A 119 -11.80 12.57 -11.39
C LEU A 119 -10.50 12.73 -12.21
N GLU A 120 -9.84 13.88 -12.10
CA GLU A 120 -8.56 14.15 -12.77
C GLU A 120 -7.45 13.24 -12.25
N VAL A 121 -7.27 13.17 -10.92
CA VAL A 121 -6.23 12.33 -10.31
C VAL A 121 -6.53 10.84 -10.58
N ARG A 122 -7.80 10.43 -10.48
CA ARG A 122 -8.24 9.08 -10.85
C ARG A 122 -7.88 8.74 -12.30
N SER A 123 -8.07 9.68 -13.23
CA SER A 123 -7.70 9.51 -14.65
C SER A 123 -6.20 9.25 -14.79
N ARG A 124 -5.36 10.02 -14.10
CA ARG A 124 -3.89 9.82 -14.13
C ARG A 124 -3.49 8.44 -13.59
N VAL A 125 -4.05 8.01 -12.47
CA VAL A 125 -3.77 6.67 -11.89
C VAL A 125 -4.27 5.56 -12.81
N ALA A 126 -5.48 5.68 -13.36
CA ALA A 126 -6.05 4.70 -14.30
C ALA A 126 -5.19 4.56 -15.57
N ARG A 127 -4.61 5.65 -16.05
CA ARG A 127 -3.67 5.63 -17.17
C ARG A 127 -2.42 4.81 -16.83
N VAL A 128 -1.81 5.03 -15.66
CA VAL A 128 -0.65 4.25 -15.20
C VAL A 128 -0.98 2.76 -15.11
N ILE A 129 -2.15 2.39 -14.56
CA ILE A 129 -2.60 0.99 -14.51
C ILE A 129 -2.72 0.39 -15.92
N ARG A 130 -3.25 1.13 -16.89
CA ARG A 130 -3.36 0.68 -18.28
C ARG A 130 -2.01 0.51 -18.96
N GLU A 131 -1.06 1.41 -18.70
CA GLU A 131 0.29 1.39 -19.29
C GLU A 131 1.14 0.27 -18.70
N LEU A 132 1.13 0.09 -17.37
CA LEU A 132 1.96 -0.90 -16.68
C LEU A 132 1.33 -2.31 -16.63
N ARG A 133 0.02 -2.41 -16.81
CA ARG A 133 -0.74 -3.67 -16.90
C ARG A 133 -0.48 -4.64 -15.72
N PRO A 134 -0.63 -4.21 -14.46
CA PRO A 134 -0.39 -5.07 -13.31
C PRO A 134 -1.44 -6.18 -13.20
N ASP A 135 -1.02 -7.39 -12.83
CA ASP A 135 -1.94 -8.46 -12.44
C ASP A 135 -2.57 -8.16 -11.06
N VAL A 136 -1.77 -7.56 -10.15
CA VAL A 136 -2.19 -7.18 -8.80
C VAL A 136 -1.86 -5.72 -8.53
N VAL A 137 -2.83 -4.97 -8.00
CA VAL A 137 -2.64 -3.62 -7.46
C VAL A 137 -2.62 -3.71 -5.93
N LEU A 138 -1.69 -3.01 -5.29
CA LEU A 138 -1.63 -2.88 -3.84
C LEU A 138 -1.79 -1.41 -3.45
N GLY A 139 -2.38 -1.14 -2.29
CA GLY A 139 -2.56 0.23 -1.79
C GLY A 139 -2.99 0.28 -0.34
N HIS A 140 -3.20 1.49 0.17
CA HIS A 140 -3.77 1.69 1.50
C HIS A 140 -5.22 1.21 1.55
N ASP A 141 -5.66 0.65 2.69
CA ASP A 141 -7.09 0.46 2.95
C ASP A 141 -7.76 1.83 3.20
N PRO A 142 -8.61 2.33 2.29
CA PRO A 142 -9.24 3.64 2.47
C PRO A 142 -10.34 3.62 3.53
N TRP A 143 -10.88 2.45 3.88
CA TRP A 143 -11.97 2.27 4.83
C TRP A 143 -11.50 1.97 6.25
N LYS A 144 -10.17 1.92 6.47
CA LYS A 144 -9.61 1.74 7.80
C LYS A 144 -10.20 2.76 8.77
N ARG A 145 -10.83 2.25 9.83
CA ARG A 145 -11.44 3.08 10.87
C ARG A 145 -10.37 3.98 11.53
N TYR A 146 -10.73 5.24 11.72
CA TYR A 146 -9.87 6.22 12.37
C TYR A 146 -8.52 6.49 11.67
N ARG A 147 -8.45 6.26 10.34
CA ARG A 147 -7.28 6.68 9.57
C ARG A 147 -7.17 8.21 9.60
N ILE A 148 -6.11 8.72 10.23
CA ILE A 148 -5.93 10.16 10.46
C ILE A 148 -5.44 10.86 9.20
N HIS A 149 -4.41 10.30 8.52
CA HIS A 149 -3.80 10.96 7.37
C HIS A 149 -4.75 10.96 6.16
N PRO A 150 -5.17 12.14 5.67
CA PRO A 150 -6.11 12.21 4.54
C PRO A 150 -5.52 11.59 3.27
N ASP A 151 -4.24 11.85 2.97
CA ASP A 151 -3.60 11.33 1.76
C ASP A 151 -3.63 9.81 1.68
N HIS A 152 -3.45 9.09 2.80
CA HIS A 152 -3.56 7.63 2.82
C HIS A 152 -4.97 7.16 2.46
N ARG A 153 -6.03 7.89 2.90
CA ARG A 153 -7.40 7.59 2.48
C ARG A 153 -7.59 7.82 0.99
N HIS A 154 -7.15 8.98 0.51
CA HIS A 154 -7.30 9.35 -0.89
C HIS A 154 -6.47 8.46 -1.81
N ALA A 155 -5.24 8.09 -1.45
CA ALA A 155 -4.44 7.13 -2.20
C ALA A 155 -5.12 5.75 -2.28
N GLY A 156 -5.71 5.27 -1.17
CA GLY A 156 -6.49 4.04 -1.15
C GLY A 156 -7.75 4.11 -2.02
N LEU A 157 -8.52 5.20 -1.95
CA LEU A 157 -9.67 5.43 -2.83
C LEU A 157 -9.24 5.49 -4.29
N LEU A 158 -8.14 6.17 -4.61
CA LEU A 158 -7.60 6.25 -5.96
C LEU A 158 -7.19 4.88 -6.49
N ALA A 159 -6.54 4.04 -5.66
CA ALA A 159 -6.18 2.68 -6.05
C ALA A 159 -7.43 1.87 -6.47
N CYS A 160 -8.48 1.89 -5.66
CA CYS A 160 -9.73 1.17 -5.93
C CYS A 160 -10.48 1.74 -7.15
N ASP A 161 -10.72 3.03 -7.15
CA ASP A 161 -11.50 3.72 -8.18
C ASP A 161 -10.81 3.69 -9.55
N ALA A 162 -9.47 3.82 -9.56
CA ALA A 162 -8.71 3.79 -10.79
C ALA A 162 -8.64 2.39 -11.41
N VAL A 163 -8.68 1.32 -10.61
CA VAL A 163 -8.81 -0.06 -11.15
C VAL A 163 -10.13 -0.21 -11.88
N VAL A 164 -11.24 0.28 -11.33
CA VAL A 164 -12.54 0.27 -12.02
C VAL A 164 -12.47 1.05 -13.34
N ALA A 165 -11.89 2.24 -13.31
CA ALA A 165 -11.74 3.08 -14.49
C ALA A 165 -10.77 2.48 -15.53
N ALA A 166 -9.69 1.82 -15.10
CA ALA A 166 -8.72 1.21 -16.01
C ALA A 166 -9.28 -0.01 -16.75
N ARG A 167 -10.12 -0.82 -16.07
CA ARG A 167 -10.70 -2.04 -16.67
C ARG A 167 -11.83 -1.78 -17.66
N ASP A 168 -12.50 -0.62 -17.55
CA ASP A 168 -13.65 -0.30 -18.38
C ASP A 168 -13.22 0.51 -19.62
N PRO A 169 -13.48 0.04 -20.84
CA PRO A 169 -13.05 0.72 -22.06
C PRO A 169 -13.72 2.09 -22.29
N HIS A 170 -14.85 2.37 -21.63
CA HIS A 170 -15.59 3.61 -21.78
C HIS A 170 -15.15 4.73 -20.83
N PHE A 171 -14.32 4.40 -19.79
CA PHE A 171 -13.67 5.43 -18.98
C PHE A 171 -12.44 5.97 -19.69
N PHE A 172 -12.30 7.29 -19.74
CA PHE A 172 -11.12 8.00 -20.24
C PHE A 172 -10.61 7.50 -21.60
N PRO A 173 -11.48 7.48 -22.65
CA PRO A 173 -11.07 7.02 -23.98
C PRO A 173 -9.95 7.87 -24.59
N GLU A 174 -9.80 9.13 -24.12
CA GLU A 174 -8.74 10.06 -24.52
C GLU A 174 -7.33 9.60 -24.10
N HIS A 175 -7.20 8.62 -23.22
CA HIS A 175 -5.88 8.05 -22.88
C HIS A 175 -5.19 7.42 -24.10
N GLY A 176 -5.97 6.91 -25.07
CA GLY A 176 -5.41 6.22 -26.25
C GLY A 176 -4.65 4.93 -25.92
N VAL A 177 -4.82 4.42 -24.68
CA VAL A 177 -4.20 3.18 -24.19
C VAL A 177 -5.29 2.15 -23.97
N PRO A 178 -5.10 0.87 -24.38
CA PRO A 178 -6.10 -0.18 -24.19
C PRO A 178 -6.44 -0.36 -22.72
N HIS A 179 -7.70 -0.61 -22.41
CA HIS A 179 -8.14 -0.94 -21.05
C HIS A 179 -7.41 -2.17 -20.51
N HIS A 180 -7.29 -2.22 -19.19
CA HIS A 180 -6.65 -3.32 -18.49
C HIS A 180 -7.39 -3.63 -17.18
N ARG A 181 -7.66 -4.91 -16.94
CA ARG A 181 -8.29 -5.40 -15.71
C ARG A 181 -7.25 -6.13 -14.88
N PRO A 182 -6.79 -5.58 -13.75
CA PRO A 182 -6.07 -6.35 -12.74
C PRO A 182 -6.91 -7.52 -12.21
N GLU A 183 -6.28 -8.54 -11.69
CA GLU A 183 -6.99 -9.70 -11.09
C GLU A 183 -7.48 -9.40 -9.67
N ARG A 184 -6.70 -8.64 -8.89
CA ARG A 184 -6.95 -8.35 -7.48
C ARG A 184 -6.42 -7.00 -7.04
N ILE A 185 -7.03 -6.49 -5.95
CA ILE A 185 -6.47 -5.40 -5.16
C ILE A 185 -6.16 -5.95 -3.76
N LEU A 186 -4.96 -5.70 -3.26
CA LEU A 186 -4.55 -5.93 -1.88
C LEU A 186 -4.44 -4.60 -1.14
N LEU A 187 -5.12 -4.45 -0.02
CA LEU A 187 -5.14 -3.23 0.77
C LEU A 187 -4.43 -3.48 2.10
N TRP A 188 -3.31 -2.78 2.32
CA TRP A 188 -2.53 -2.89 3.55
C TRP A 188 -3.08 -2.03 4.68
N GLU A 189 -2.66 -2.34 5.91
CA GLU A 189 -3.15 -1.71 7.15
C GLU A 189 -4.67 -1.82 7.35
N ALA A 190 -5.28 -2.86 6.83
CA ALA A 190 -6.72 -3.09 6.92
C ALA A 190 -7.16 -3.45 8.35
N ASP A 191 -8.36 -3.00 8.74
CA ASP A 191 -8.99 -3.42 9.99
C ASP A 191 -9.54 -4.85 9.89
N VAL A 192 -9.96 -5.27 8.69
CA VAL A 192 -10.45 -6.62 8.43
C VAL A 192 -9.48 -7.32 7.48
N VAL A 193 -8.81 -8.34 8.00
CA VAL A 193 -7.82 -9.11 7.25
C VAL A 193 -8.51 -10.28 6.54
N HIS A 194 -8.34 -10.34 5.22
CA HIS A 194 -8.82 -11.43 4.38
C HIS A 194 -7.69 -12.31 3.84
N HIS A 195 -6.47 -11.83 3.90
CA HIS A 195 -5.30 -12.47 3.31
C HIS A 195 -4.03 -12.15 4.07
N VAL A 196 -3.14 -13.13 4.14
CA VAL A 196 -1.78 -12.95 4.66
C VAL A 196 -0.75 -13.52 3.70
N GLU A 197 0.36 -12.83 3.55
CA GLU A 197 1.54 -13.31 2.86
C GLU A 197 2.59 -13.74 3.89
N ASP A 198 3.02 -15.01 3.84
CA ASP A 198 4.12 -15.50 4.67
C ASP A 198 5.44 -14.87 4.21
N VAL A 199 6.04 -14.07 5.07
CA VAL A 199 7.32 -13.42 4.83
C VAL A 199 8.42 -13.89 5.78
N GLY A 200 8.15 -14.97 6.53
CA GLY A 200 9.08 -15.53 7.52
C GLY A 200 10.24 -16.34 6.92
N GLY A 201 10.19 -16.66 5.62
CA GLY A 201 11.25 -17.37 4.92
C GLY A 201 12.09 -16.45 4.03
N GLY A 202 13.31 -16.82 3.69
CA GLY A 202 14.16 -16.02 2.82
C GLY A 202 14.67 -14.71 3.45
N ASP A 203 15.08 -13.77 2.58
CA ASP A 203 15.65 -12.47 2.97
C ASP A 203 14.65 -11.30 2.80
N TRP A 204 13.35 -11.60 2.73
CA TRP A 204 12.31 -10.64 2.39
C TRP A 204 12.21 -9.49 3.39
N ILE A 205 12.32 -9.80 4.68
CA ILE A 205 12.29 -8.80 5.76
C ILE A 205 13.54 -7.91 5.70
N GLU A 206 14.71 -8.50 5.44
CA GLU A 206 15.95 -7.73 5.32
C GLU A 206 15.93 -6.81 4.10
N ARG A 207 15.35 -7.23 2.98
CA ARG A 207 15.14 -6.36 1.81
C ARG A 207 14.16 -5.22 2.11
N LYS A 208 13.06 -5.51 2.82
CA LYS A 208 12.14 -4.46 3.30
C LYS A 208 12.87 -3.46 4.17
N LEU A 209 13.67 -3.89 5.13
CA LEU A 209 14.45 -3.02 6.01
C LEU A 209 15.47 -2.19 5.20
N ALA A 210 16.21 -2.81 4.30
CA ALA A 210 17.15 -2.11 3.45
C ALA A 210 16.47 -1.07 2.55
N ALA A 211 15.25 -1.35 2.07
CA ALA A 211 14.46 -0.40 1.29
C ALA A 211 13.95 0.75 2.14
N LEU A 212 13.44 0.49 3.35
CA LEU A 212 13.06 1.55 4.30
C LEU A 212 14.25 2.46 4.63
N GLU A 213 15.43 1.89 4.86
CA GLU A 213 16.65 2.65 5.16
C GLU A 213 17.21 3.43 3.96
N ALA A 214 16.67 3.27 2.76
CA ALA A 214 16.97 4.17 1.64
C ALA A 214 16.35 5.55 1.83
N HIS A 215 15.29 5.67 2.64
CA HIS A 215 14.61 6.93 2.95
C HIS A 215 15.30 7.68 4.09
N GLU A 216 16.57 8.02 3.91
CA GLU A 216 17.39 8.69 4.93
C GLU A 216 16.79 10.01 5.40
N SER A 217 16.12 10.75 4.50
CA SER A 217 15.43 12.00 4.85
C SER A 217 14.31 11.80 5.89
N GLN A 218 13.84 10.55 6.07
CA GLN A 218 12.75 10.19 6.97
C GLN A 218 13.22 9.54 8.29
N PHE A 219 14.53 9.46 8.52
CA PHE A 219 15.06 8.83 9.74
C PHE A 219 14.56 9.54 11.00
N GLU A 220 14.59 10.86 11.04
CA GLU A 220 14.10 11.62 12.20
C GLU A 220 12.57 11.66 12.25
N SER A 221 11.93 12.07 11.15
CA SER A 221 10.49 12.38 11.14
C SER A 221 9.61 11.15 11.22
N THR A 222 9.93 10.09 10.49
CA THR A 222 9.08 8.89 10.35
C THR A 222 9.62 7.72 11.18
N MET A 223 10.92 7.46 11.13
CA MET A 223 11.52 6.29 11.76
C MET A 223 11.92 6.53 13.22
N HIS A 224 12.01 7.81 13.64
CA HIS A 224 12.50 8.22 14.96
C HIS A 224 13.89 7.62 15.25
N ALA A 225 14.79 7.72 14.28
CA ALA A 225 16.13 7.14 14.32
C ALA A 225 17.16 8.15 13.83
N VAL A 226 17.84 8.82 14.77
CA VAL A 226 18.90 9.80 14.49
C VAL A 226 20.31 9.24 14.76
N ASP A 227 20.40 8.02 15.28
CA ASP A 227 21.65 7.31 15.53
C ASP A 227 21.48 5.79 15.23
N GLU A 228 22.60 5.06 15.21
CA GLU A 228 22.62 3.64 14.89
C GLU A 228 21.83 2.80 15.93
N GLY A 229 21.81 3.18 17.20
CA GLY A 229 21.05 2.47 18.23
C GLY A 229 19.54 2.58 18.00
N GLN A 230 19.07 3.77 17.64
CA GLN A 230 17.68 4.02 17.31
C GLN A 230 17.29 3.35 15.99
N LEU A 231 18.19 3.31 14.99
CA LEU A 231 17.97 2.60 13.75
C LEU A 231 17.86 1.09 13.97
N ALA A 232 18.72 0.52 14.84
CA ALA A 232 18.60 -0.88 15.27
C ALA A 232 17.26 -1.15 15.95
N ALA A 233 16.82 -0.27 16.85
CA ALA A 233 15.51 -0.38 17.50
C ALA A 233 14.35 -0.25 16.49
N PHE A 234 14.47 0.57 15.46
CA PHE A 234 13.51 0.65 14.36
C PHE A 234 13.40 -0.69 13.63
N ARG A 235 14.54 -1.28 13.23
CA ARG A 235 14.57 -2.61 12.58
C ARG A 235 13.85 -3.67 13.42
N ASP A 236 14.11 -3.66 14.73
CA ASP A 236 13.49 -4.62 15.64
C ASP A 236 11.97 -4.40 15.78
N ARG A 237 11.50 -3.15 15.79
CA ARG A 237 10.05 -2.85 15.76
C ARG A 237 9.38 -3.38 14.50
N ILE A 238 10.01 -3.23 13.33
CA ILE A 238 9.47 -3.76 12.07
C ILE A 238 9.40 -5.29 12.13
N ARG A 239 10.46 -5.97 12.56
CA ARG A 239 10.47 -7.44 12.72
C ARG A 239 9.40 -7.92 13.70
N ALA A 240 9.31 -7.27 14.87
CA ALA A 240 8.30 -7.58 15.88
C ALA A 240 6.87 -7.43 15.31
N ARG A 241 6.61 -6.35 14.58
CA ARG A 241 5.30 -6.10 13.97
C ARG A 241 4.93 -7.19 12.95
N LEU A 242 5.86 -7.63 12.12
CA LEU A 242 5.61 -8.71 11.16
C LEU A 242 5.38 -10.06 11.86
N ALA A 243 6.10 -10.33 12.95
CA ALA A 243 5.88 -11.52 13.79
C ALA A 243 4.50 -11.49 14.50
N GLU A 244 4.08 -10.34 15.03
CA GLU A 244 2.74 -10.14 15.61
C GLU A 244 1.63 -10.41 14.59
N ILE A 245 1.78 -9.96 13.34
CA ILE A 245 0.83 -10.22 12.27
C ILE A 245 0.81 -11.71 11.90
N GLY A 246 1.96 -12.37 11.88
CA GLY A 246 2.07 -13.79 11.52
C GLY A 246 1.51 -14.75 12.57
N ALA A 247 1.68 -14.42 13.86
CA ALA A 247 1.38 -15.31 14.96
C ALA A 247 -0.04 -15.89 14.97
N PRO A 248 -1.13 -15.13 14.74
CA PRO A 248 -2.49 -15.67 14.70
C PRO A 248 -2.71 -16.68 13.57
N HIS A 249 -1.85 -16.69 12.57
CA HIS A 249 -1.91 -17.54 11.39
C HIS A 249 -0.89 -18.69 11.42
N GLY A 250 -0.17 -18.87 12.53
CA GLY A 250 0.86 -19.91 12.67
C GLY A 250 2.11 -19.65 11.82
N LEU A 251 2.39 -18.37 11.52
CA LEU A 251 3.53 -17.93 10.72
C LEU A 251 4.56 -17.24 11.60
N ALA A 252 5.84 -17.37 11.23
CA ALA A 252 6.92 -16.66 11.91
C ALA A 252 6.84 -15.15 11.69
N ALA A 253 6.43 -14.73 10.50
CA ALA A 253 6.18 -13.35 10.16
C ALA A 253 5.23 -13.28 8.95
N ALA A 254 4.39 -12.25 8.89
CA ALA A 254 3.48 -12.02 7.76
C ALA A 254 3.24 -10.53 7.51
N GLU A 255 2.82 -10.23 6.29
CA GLU A 255 2.09 -9.00 5.94
C GLU A 255 0.63 -9.35 5.68
N ALA A 256 -0.30 -8.47 6.07
CA ALA A 256 -1.73 -8.73 6.07
C ALA A 256 -2.49 -7.70 5.24
N PHE A 257 -3.54 -8.17 4.55
CA PHE A 257 -4.29 -7.38 3.58
C PHE A 257 -5.79 -7.66 3.67
N ALA A 258 -6.59 -6.62 3.36
CA ALA A 258 -7.91 -6.86 2.80
C ALA A 258 -7.77 -7.15 1.30
N VAL A 259 -8.61 -8.02 0.76
CA VAL A 259 -8.56 -8.43 -0.65
C VAL A 259 -9.87 -8.07 -1.34
N ILE A 260 -9.75 -7.53 -2.55
CA ILE A 260 -10.86 -7.37 -3.49
C ILE A 260 -10.49 -8.16 -4.75
N ASP A 261 -11.21 -9.22 -5.05
CA ASP A 261 -10.92 -10.18 -6.13
C ASP A 261 -12.03 -10.30 -7.20
N HIS A 262 -13.13 -9.56 -7.03
CA HIS A 262 -14.23 -9.48 -8.00
C HIS A 262 -14.20 -8.17 -8.77
N LEU A 263 -13.13 -7.97 -9.54
CA LEU A 263 -12.85 -6.73 -10.28
C LEU A 263 -13.51 -6.67 -11.66
#